data_9f17e0ef8ec7463af12cdd0cbd4da7de
#
_entry.id   9f17e0ef8ec7463af12cdd0cbd4da7de
#
_cell.length_a   1.000
_cell.length_b   1.000
_cell.length_c   1.000
_cell.angle_alpha   90.00
_cell.angle_beta   90.00
_cell.angle_gamma   90.00
#
_symmetry.space_group_name_H-M   'P 1'
#
loop_
_entity.id
_entity.type
_entity.pdbx_description
1 polymer ?
#
loop_
_entity_poly.entity_id
_entity_poly.type
_entity_poly.pdbx_seq_one_letter_code
_entity_poly.pdbx_strand_id
1 'polypeptide(L)'
;KQDSKKAFLELLQGKESMIVDFLSEEDAKTRKNTALLIGDLKLEQAKEALIAAYLNETTLYVKSAYLTALGKLDVRENLEFFKNRLQEVKNQQVPAEEQKHQGEEIRELNEIILKTEGAKKHQFTGFQMPHEMLLLTNREQREVTLSEVKEIGASVQRKAELHPLGVLVFSKEVTPFTKLRTYRELLFPIHTNERIPAMPHRAAELLWHSDLYAFLTECHEGDAP
;
A
#
# COMPACT_ATOMS: atom_id res chain seq x y z
N LYS A 1 0.97 -9.08 -29.23
CA LYS A 1 0.09 -9.24 -28.04
C LYS A 1 -1.14 -8.34 -28.06
N GLN A 2 -0.98 -7.04 -28.37
CA GLN A 2 -2.08 -6.07 -28.42
C GLN A 2 -3.00 -6.28 -29.61
N ASP A 3 -2.44 -6.61 -30.78
CA ASP A 3 -3.20 -6.88 -32.02
C ASP A 3 -4.01 -8.18 -31.92
N SER A 4 -3.45 -9.21 -31.28
CA SER A 4 -4.15 -10.49 -31.04
C SER A 4 -5.36 -10.31 -30.10
N LYS A 5 -5.23 -9.40 -29.11
CA LYS A 5 -6.29 -9.08 -28.16
C LYS A 5 -7.44 -8.32 -28.85
N LYS A 6 -7.10 -7.37 -29.71
CA LYS A 6 -8.08 -6.60 -30.49
C LYS A 6 -8.86 -7.51 -31.46
N ALA A 7 -8.16 -8.37 -32.21
CA ALA A 7 -8.77 -9.34 -33.10
C ALA A 7 -9.69 -10.32 -32.36
N PHE A 8 -9.28 -10.76 -31.16
CA PHE A 8 -10.11 -11.63 -30.34
C PHE A 8 -11.36 -10.93 -29.82
N LEU A 9 -11.27 -9.66 -29.41
CA LEU A 9 -12.43 -8.85 -29.02
C LEU A 9 -13.42 -8.67 -30.19
N GLU A 10 -12.92 -8.44 -31.39
CA GLU A 10 -13.76 -8.32 -32.58
C GLU A 10 -14.51 -9.64 -32.89
N LEU A 11 -13.86 -10.79 -32.70
CA LEU A 11 -14.49 -12.11 -32.86
C LEU A 11 -15.53 -12.43 -31.78
N LEU A 12 -15.34 -11.87 -30.59
CA LEU A 12 -16.25 -12.06 -29.46
C LEU A 12 -17.45 -11.15 -29.46
N GLN A 13 -17.45 -10.13 -30.30
CA GLN A 13 -18.49 -9.09 -30.28
C GLN A 13 -19.90 -9.71 -30.34
N GLY A 14 -20.65 -9.54 -29.25
CA GLY A 14 -21.98 -10.13 -29.06
C GLY A 14 -21.99 -11.60 -28.60
N LYS A 15 -20.82 -12.19 -28.27
CA LYS A 15 -20.68 -13.56 -27.78
C LYS A 15 -19.90 -13.64 -26.45
N GLU A 16 -19.82 -12.54 -25.73
CA GLU A 16 -19.05 -12.42 -24.48
C GLU A 16 -19.55 -13.38 -23.40
N SER A 17 -20.86 -13.72 -23.43
CA SER A 17 -21.44 -14.72 -22.53
C SER A 17 -20.80 -16.11 -22.68
N MET A 18 -20.31 -16.46 -23.88
CA MET A 18 -19.65 -17.76 -24.10
C MET A 18 -18.36 -17.90 -23.30
N ILE A 19 -17.65 -16.79 -23.00
CA ILE A 19 -16.44 -16.87 -22.17
C ILE A 19 -16.81 -17.17 -20.72
N VAL A 20 -17.92 -16.66 -20.25
CA VAL A 20 -18.39 -16.85 -18.87
C VAL A 20 -18.64 -18.34 -18.58
N ASP A 21 -19.12 -19.10 -19.55
CA ASP A 21 -19.40 -20.53 -19.42
C ASP A 21 -18.14 -21.32 -19.03
N PHE A 22 -16.96 -20.91 -19.52
CA PHE A 22 -15.68 -21.56 -19.18
C PHE A 22 -15.23 -21.32 -17.72
N LEU A 23 -15.88 -20.43 -16.96
CA LEU A 23 -15.65 -20.31 -15.53
C LEU A 23 -16.16 -21.52 -14.74
N SER A 24 -17.01 -22.34 -15.34
CA SER A 24 -17.60 -23.54 -14.74
C SER A 24 -16.94 -24.84 -15.20
N GLU A 25 -15.89 -24.77 -16.03
CA GLU A 25 -15.18 -25.95 -16.54
C GLU A 25 -14.54 -26.77 -15.40
N GLU A 26 -14.44 -28.08 -15.58
CA GLU A 26 -13.83 -29.00 -14.60
C GLU A 26 -12.34 -28.71 -14.40
N ASP A 27 -11.64 -28.36 -15.50
CA ASP A 27 -10.21 -28.06 -15.46
C ASP A 27 -9.93 -26.71 -14.79
N ALA A 28 -9.26 -26.76 -13.64
CA ALA A 28 -8.89 -25.58 -12.86
C ALA A 28 -8.00 -24.58 -13.64
N LYS A 29 -7.16 -25.07 -14.56
CA LYS A 29 -6.31 -24.22 -15.39
C LYS A 29 -7.14 -23.45 -16.41
N THR A 30 -8.16 -24.07 -16.98
CA THR A 30 -9.12 -23.42 -17.89
C THR A 30 -9.88 -22.33 -17.15
N ARG A 31 -10.44 -22.60 -15.97
CA ARG A 31 -11.13 -21.60 -15.16
C ARG A 31 -10.21 -20.40 -14.83
N LYS A 32 -8.99 -20.68 -14.38
CA LYS A 32 -7.98 -19.64 -14.10
C LYS A 32 -7.71 -18.76 -15.33
N ASN A 33 -7.43 -19.37 -16.47
CA ASN A 33 -7.09 -18.63 -17.70
C ASN A 33 -8.28 -17.82 -18.21
N THR A 34 -9.49 -18.35 -18.09
CA THR A 34 -10.74 -17.66 -18.42
C THR A 34 -10.92 -16.41 -17.56
N ALA A 35 -10.75 -16.54 -16.24
CA ALA A 35 -10.83 -15.38 -15.34
C ALA A 35 -9.83 -14.27 -15.74
N LEU A 36 -8.56 -14.63 -15.92
CA LEU A 36 -7.53 -13.66 -16.34
C LEU A 36 -7.86 -13.01 -17.69
N LEU A 37 -8.42 -13.77 -18.64
CA LEU A 37 -8.83 -13.27 -19.93
C LEU A 37 -9.97 -12.25 -19.81
N ILE A 38 -11.00 -12.54 -19.01
CA ILE A 38 -12.11 -11.62 -18.71
C ILE A 38 -11.58 -10.30 -18.15
N GLY A 39 -10.68 -10.34 -17.16
CA GLY A 39 -10.05 -9.17 -16.59
C GLY A 39 -9.20 -8.40 -17.61
N ASP A 40 -8.43 -9.12 -18.44
CA ASP A 40 -7.59 -8.51 -19.48
C ASP A 40 -8.41 -7.83 -20.59
N LEU A 41 -9.55 -8.36 -20.91
CA LEU A 41 -10.49 -7.81 -21.88
C LEU A 41 -11.40 -6.73 -21.29
N LYS A 42 -11.38 -6.58 -19.95
CA LYS A 42 -12.25 -5.67 -19.20
C LYS A 42 -13.75 -5.89 -19.49
N LEU A 43 -14.18 -7.15 -19.47
CA LEU A 43 -15.57 -7.53 -19.72
C LEU A 43 -16.41 -7.24 -18.47
N GLU A 44 -16.88 -5.99 -18.32
CA GLU A 44 -17.65 -5.56 -17.14
C GLU A 44 -18.93 -6.39 -16.93
N GLN A 45 -19.57 -6.85 -17.99
CA GLN A 45 -20.77 -7.70 -17.92
C GLN A 45 -20.50 -9.08 -17.27
N ALA A 46 -19.26 -9.53 -17.20
CA ALA A 46 -18.86 -10.80 -16.56
C ALA A 46 -18.53 -10.66 -15.06
N LYS A 47 -18.60 -9.45 -14.49
CA LYS A 47 -18.21 -9.16 -13.11
C LYS A 47 -18.94 -10.03 -12.11
N GLU A 48 -20.27 -10.09 -12.17
CA GLU A 48 -21.06 -10.88 -11.22
C GLU A 48 -20.79 -12.39 -11.35
N ALA A 49 -20.56 -12.86 -12.58
CA ALA A 49 -20.17 -14.26 -12.82
C ALA A 49 -18.79 -14.58 -12.23
N LEU A 50 -17.83 -13.65 -12.33
CA LEU A 50 -16.51 -13.80 -11.68
C LEU A 50 -16.63 -13.86 -10.16
N ILE A 51 -17.47 -13.00 -9.55
CA ILE A 51 -17.70 -13.00 -8.10
C ILE A 51 -18.33 -14.35 -7.67
N ALA A 52 -19.35 -14.80 -8.39
CA ALA A 52 -19.99 -16.09 -8.11
C ALA A 52 -19.01 -17.27 -8.26
N ALA A 53 -18.19 -17.27 -9.32
CA ALA A 53 -17.17 -18.29 -9.54
C ALA A 53 -16.10 -18.26 -8.45
N TYR A 54 -15.65 -17.09 -8.02
CA TYR A 54 -14.71 -16.94 -6.90
C TYR A 54 -15.24 -17.52 -5.59
N LEU A 55 -16.50 -17.26 -5.27
CA LEU A 55 -17.13 -17.80 -4.05
C LEU A 55 -17.24 -19.33 -4.06
N ASN A 56 -17.54 -19.91 -5.22
CA ASN A 56 -17.73 -21.36 -5.39
C ASN A 56 -16.41 -22.10 -5.66
N GLU A 57 -15.30 -21.40 -5.90
CA GLU A 57 -14.02 -22.04 -6.20
C GLU A 57 -13.43 -22.71 -4.96
N THR A 58 -13.02 -23.95 -5.10
CA THR A 58 -12.38 -24.74 -4.03
C THR A 58 -10.85 -24.76 -4.15
N THR A 59 -10.33 -24.50 -5.35
CA THR A 59 -8.89 -24.53 -5.63
C THR A 59 -8.26 -23.19 -5.32
N LEU A 60 -7.52 -23.08 -4.22
CA LEU A 60 -7.00 -21.80 -3.71
C LEU A 60 -6.17 -21.00 -4.71
N TYR A 61 -5.30 -21.65 -5.51
CA TYR A 61 -4.49 -20.94 -6.50
C TYR A 61 -5.31 -20.35 -7.66
N VAL A 62 -6.56 -20.79 -7.86
CA VAL A 62 -7.48 -20.23 -8.84
C VAL A 62 -8.19 -19.00 -8.29
N LYS A 63 -8.47 -18.96 -6.99
CA LYS A 63 -9.11 -17.82 -6.32
C LYS A 63 -8.37 -16.51 -6.53
N SER A 64 -7.04 -16.52 -6.40
CA SER A 64 -6.23 -15.32 -6.66
C SER A 64 -6.37 -14.80 -8.09
N ALA A 65 -6.56 -15.68 -9.08
CA ALA A 65 -6.76 -15.27 -10.47
C ALA A 65 -8.13 -14.60 -10.71
N TYR A 66 -9.19 -15.06 -10.03
CA TYR A 66 -10.48 -14.36 -10.05
C TYR A 66 -10.35 -12.95 -9.47
N LEU A 67 -9.67 -12.81 -8.33
CA LEU A 67 -9.46 -11.50 -7.71
C LEU A 67 -8.59 -10.60 -8.58
N THR A 68 -7.50 -11.12 -9.17
CA THR A 68 -6.69 -10.38 -10.14
C THR A 68 -7.53 -9.87 -11.33
N ALA A 69 -8.49 -10.67 -11.80
CA ALA A 69 -9.40 -10.27 -12.87
C ALA A 69 -10.38 -9.19 -12.40
N LEU A 70 -11.02 -9.38 -11.24
CA LEU A 70 -11.93 -8.42 -10.63
C LEU A 70 -11.24 -7.07 -10.35
N GLY A 71 -9.99 -7.08 -9.92
CA GLY A 71 -9.19 -5.86 -9.75
C GLY A 71 -8.93 -5.04 -11.02
N LYS A 72 -9.24 -5.59 -12.21
CA LYS A 72 -9.17 -4.87 -13.51
C LYS A 72 -10.52 -4.31 -13.96
N LEU A 73 -11.62 -4.68 -13.29
CA LEU A 73 -12.97 -4.23 -13.54
C LEU A 73 -13.37 -3.12 -12.56
N ASP A 74 -14.52 -2.48 -12.83
CA ASP A 74 -15.10 -1.53 -11.88
C ASP A 74 -15.91 -2.26 -10.81
N VAL A 75 -15.32 -2.38 -9.62
CA VAL A 75 -15.88 -3.10 -8.48
C VAL A 75 -16.28 -2.20 -7.31
N ARG A 76 -16.46 -0.89 -7.56
CA ARG A 76 -16.81 0.08 -6.51
C ARG A 76 -18.08 -0.29 -5.74
N GLU A 77 -19.07 -0.82 -6.41
CA GLU A 77 -20.34 -1.26 -5.80
C GLU A 77 -20.17 -2.52 -4.93
N ASN A 78 -19.11 -3.30 -5.15
CA ASN A 78 -18.84 -4.54 -4.43
C ASN A 78 -17.80 -4.36 -3.30
N LEU A 79 -17.40 -3.13 -2.94
CA LEU A 79 -16.32 -2.86 -1.99
C LEU A 79 -16.54 -3.53 -0.63
N GLU A 80 -17.74 -3.43 -0.07
CA GLU A 80 -18.08 -4.04 1.22
C GLU A 80 -17.98 -5.58 1.18
N PHE A 81 -18.32 -6.19 0.05
CA PHE A 81 -18.12 -7.62 -0.16
C PHE A 81 -16.63 -7.99 -0.02
N PHE A 82 -15.71 -7.24 -0.67
CA PHE A 82 -14.27 -7.53 -0.59
C PHE A 82 -13.70 -7.30 0.81
N LYS A 83 -14.16 -6.29 1.53
CA LYS A 83 -13.76 -6.05 2.93
C LYS A 83 -14.19 -7.20 3.85
N ASN A 84 -15.43 -7.61 3.75
CA ASN A 84 -15.95 -8.72 4.55
C ASN A 84 -15.18 -10.02 4.22
N ARG A 85 -14.96 -10.28 2.94
CA ARG A 85 -14.21 -11.45 2.49
C ARG A 85 -12.78 -11.45 2.99
N LEU A 86 -12.11 -10.29 2.99
CA LEU A 86 -10.76 -10.16 3.55
C LEU A 86 -10.70 -10.55 5.03
N GLN A 87 -11.68 -10.13 5.82
CA GLN A 87 -11.76 -10.52 7.24
C GLN A 87 -12.00 -12.03 7.41
N GLU A 88 -12.89 -12.62 6.61
CA GLU A 88 -13.13 -14.07 6.62
C GLU A 88 -11.85 -14.85 6.33
N VAL A 89 -11.15 -14.51 5.24
CA VAL A 89 -9.92 -15.21 4.80
C VAL A 89 -8.81 -15.07 5.84
N LYS A 90 -8.64 -13.89 6.45
CA LYS A 90 -7.66 -13.68 7.54
C LYS A 90 -7.93 -14.54 8.76
N ASN A 91 -9.19 -14.82 9.07
CA ASN A 91 -9.58 -15.61 10.23
C ASN A 91 -9.66 -17.13 9.93
N GLN A 92 -9.57 -17.51 8.66
CA GLN A 92 -9.63 -18.91 8.24
C GLN A 92 -8.29 -19.60 8.54
N GLN A 93 -8.36 -20.72 9.26
CA GLN A 93 -7.21 -21.60 9.44
C GLN A 93 -7.07 -22.52 8.23
N VAL A 94 -5.91 -22.51 7.60
CA VAL A 94 -5.59 -23.39 6.47
C VAL A 94 -4.35 -24.23 6.79
N PRO A 95 -4.20 -25.43 6.17
CA PRO A 95 -2.98 -26.22 6.28
C PRO A 95 -1.73 -25.45 5.86
N ALA A 96 -0.56 -25.81 6.40
CA ALA A 96 0.71 -25.10 6.13
C ALA A 96 1.05 -25.03 4.63
N GLU A 97 0.73 -26.06 3.86
CA GLU A 97 0.92 -26.14 2.41
C GLU A 97 0.03 -25.15 1.61
N GLU A 98 -1.10 -24.73 2.19
CA GLU A 98 -2.04 -23.79 1.57
C GLU A 98 -1.84 -22.34 2.00
N GLN A 99 -1.05 -22.08 3.04
CA GLN A 99 -0.82 -20.73 3.58
C GLN A 99 -0.30 -19.75 2.52
N LYS A 100 0.52 -20.22 1.59
CA LYS A 100 1.00 -19.40 0.47
C LYS A 100 -0.16 -18.89 -0.38
N HIS A 101 -1.10 -19.73 -0.72
CA HIS A 101 -2.25 -19.37 -1.57
C HIS A 101 -3.26 -18.50 -0.83
N GLN A 102 -3.45 -18.75 0.47
CA GLN A 102 -4.21 -17.84 1.35
C GLN A 102 -3.55 -16.45 1.40
N GLY A 103 -2.22 -16.38 1.52
CA GLY A 103 -1.47 -15.13 1.47
C GLY A 103 -1.63 -14.39 0.13
N GLU A 104 -1.66 -15.11 -0.98
CA GLU A 104 -1.95 -14.57 -2.32
C GLU A 104 -3.38 -14.01 -2.39
N GLU A 105 -4.39 -14.73 -1.88
CA GLU A 105 -5.79 -14.27 -1.80
C GLU A 105 -5.92 -12.99 -0.98
N ILE A 106 -5.31 -12.94 0.20
CA ILE A 106 -5.28 -11.75 1.07
C ILE A 106 -4.64 -10.56 0.36
N ARG A 107 -3.54 -10.77 -0.35
CA ARG A 107 -2.86 -9.70 -1.10
C ARG A 107 -3.75 -9.12 -2.19
N GLU A 108 -4.35 -9.96 -3.03
CA GLU A 108 -5.23 -9.50 -4.10
C GLU A 108 -6.46 -8.77 -3.57
N LEU A 109 -7.06 -9.25 -2.46
CA LEU A 109 -8.16 -8.55 -1.79
C LEU A 109 -7.75 -7.16 -1.30
N ASN A 110 -6.58 -7.03 -0.66
CA ASN A 110 -6.07 -5.73 -0.23
C ASN A 110 -5.81 -4.80 -1.43
N GLU A 111 -5.27 -5.31 -2.55
CA GLU A 111 -5.03 -4.52 -3.75
C GLU A 111 -6.34 -4.00 -4.37
N ILE A 112 -7.40 -4.83 -4.43
CA ILE A 112 -8.72 -4.40 -4.90
C ILE A 112 -9.29 -3.30 -4.00
N ILE A 113 -9.27 -3.50 -2.68
CA ILE A 113 -9.79 -2.53 -1.71
C ILE A 113 -9.03 -1.20 -1.84
N LEU A 114 -7.71 -1.24 -1.81
CA LEU A 114 -6.86 -0.06 -1.91
C LEU A 114 -7.09 0.71 -3.22
N LYS A 115 -7.21 -0.01 -4.35
CA LYS A 115 -7.48 0.60 -5.65
C LYS A 115 -8.87 1.23 -5.72
N THR A 116 -9.85 0.62 -5.07
CA THR A 116 -11.26 1.04 -5.11
C THR A 116 -11.53 2.22 -4.17
N GLU A 117 -10.98 2.19 -2.97
CA GLU A 117 -11.08 3.29 -1.99
C GLU A 117 -10.20 4.48 -2.37
N GLY A 118 -9.19 4.24 -3.19
CA GLY A 118 -8.09 5.18 -3.38
C GLY A 118 -7.08 5.10 -2.23
N ALA A 119 -5.96 5.80 -2.40
CA ALA A 119 -5.04 5.97 -1.29
C ALA A 119 -5.79 6.66 -0.15
N LYS A 120 -5.84 6.01 1.02
CA LYS A 120 -6.38 6.63 2.22
C LYS A 120 -5.71 7.99 2.36
N LYS A 121 -6.49 9.04 2.49
CA LYS A 121 -5.96 10.39 2.70
C LYS A 121 -5.39 10.45 4.10
N HIS A 122 -4.14 10.05 4.25
CA HIS A 122 -3.39 10.34 5.46
C HIS A 122 -3.13 11.84 5.46
N GLN A 123 -3.64 12.50 6.45
CA GLN A 123 -3.35 13.91 6.65
C GLN A 123 -2.36 14.04 7.80
N PHE A 124 -1.21 14.64 7.52
CA PHE A 124 -0.30 15.05 8.56
C PHE A 124 -0.94 16.19 9.35
N THR A 125 -1.21 15.96 10.62
CA THR A 125 -1.88 16.92 11.52
C THR A 125 -0.91 17.77 12.33
N GLY A 126 0.38 17.47 12.23
CA GLY A 126 1.42 18.10 13.03
C GLY A 126 1.66 17.39 14.36
N PHE A 127 2.54 17.93 15.17
CA PHE A 127 2.91 17.36 16.45
C PHE A 127 2.24 18.08 17.61
N GLN A 128 1.82 17.34 18.63
CA GLN A 128 1.36 17.91 19.88
C GLN A 128 2.51 18.38 20.76
N MET A 129 3.66 17.72 20.66
CA MET A 129 4.90 18.06 21.35
C MET A 129 6.04 18.31 20.35
N PRO A 130 7.10 19.06 20.73
CA PRO A 130 8.26 19.21 19.87
C PRO A 130 8.97 17.87 19.65
N HIS A 131 9.29 17.57 18.39
CA HIS A 131 10.05 16.40 17.98
C HIS A 131 11.40 16.78 17.36
N GLU A 132 12.31 15.84 17.43
CA GLU A 132 13.60 15.92 16.77
C GLU A 132 13.42 15.66 15.27
N MET A 133 13.99 16.53 14.45
CA MET A 133 13.95 16.44 12.99
C MET A 133 15.35 16.66 12.43
N LEU A 134 15.76 15.83 11.48
CA LEU A 134 17.03 15.97 10.78
C LEU A 134 16.78 16.50 9.36
N LEU A 135 17.26 17.68 9.08
CA LEU A 135 17.33 18.24 7.74
C LEU A 135 18.58 17.69 7.05
N LEU A 136 18.39 16.65 6.24
CA LEU A 136 19.48 15.98 5.50
C LEU A 136 20.03 16.94 4.45
N THR A 137 21.34 17.23 4.50
CA THR A 137 21.97 18.15 3.56
C THR A 137 23.36 17.67 3.17
N ASN A 138 23.91 18.22 2.09
CA ASN A 138 25.30 17.99 1.73
C ASN A 138 26.24 18.57 2.78
N ARG A 139 27.37 17.93 2.97
CA ARG A 139 28.36 18.32 3.99
C ARG A 139 28.74 19.81 3.93
N GLU A 140 28.90 20.33 2.72
CA GLU A 140 29.31 21.71 2.47
C GLU A 140 28.18 22.73 2.70
N GLN A 141 26.92 22.30 2.72
CA GLN A 141 25.75 23.17 2.87
C GLN A 141 25.21 23.21 4.31
N ARG A 142 25.76 22.43 5.23
CA ARG A 142 25.23 22.32 6.60
C ARG A 142 25.20 23.66 7.35
N GLU A 143 26.25 24.45 7.22
CA GLU A 143 26.34 25.77 7.83
C GLU A 143 25.31 26.74 7.25
N VAL A 144 25.11 26.69 5.93
CA VAL A 144 24.12 27.52 5.24
C VAL A 144 22.71 27.12 5.70
N THR A 145 22.42 25.80 5.72
CA THR A 145 21.14 25.29 6.20
C THR A 145 20.89 25.69 7.66
N LEU A 146 21.91 25.64 8.52
CA LEU A 146 21.79 26.05 9.90
C LEU A 146 21.48 27.56 10.01
N SER A 147 22.09 28.40 9.17
CA SER A 147 21.81 29.82 9.10
C SER A 147 20.38 30.10 8.66
N GLU A 148 19.92 29.44 7.59
CA GLU A 148 18.53 29.54 7.12
C GLU A 148 17.52 29.10 8.22
N VAL A 149 17.79 28.02 8.95
CA VAL A 149 16.95 27.58 10.07
C VAL A 149 16.86 28.62 11.16
N LYS A 150 17.97 29.31 11.48
CA LYS A 150 17.99 30.39 12.48
C LYS A 150 17.24 31.64 12.03
N GLU A 151 17.21 31.92 10.73
CA GLU A 151 16.50 33.07 10.16
C GLU A 151 14.97 32.86 10.12
N ILE A 152 14.48 31.61 9.98
CA ILE A 152 13.04 31.34 9.86
C ILE A 152 12.25 31.71 11.11
N GLY A 153 12.86 31.91 12.22
CA GLY A 153 12.05 32.36 13.28
C GLY A 153 12.54 32.48 14.69
N ALA A 154 12.43 33.68 15.15
CA ALA A 154 12.40 34.05 16.55
C ALA A 154 11.15 33.58 17.31
N SER A 155 10.13 33.04 16.61
CA SER A 155 8.85 32.68 17.22
C SER A 155 8.74 31.21 17.71
N VAL A 156 9.72 30.37 17.40
CA VAL A 156 9.72 28.99 17.85
C VAL A 156 10.96 28.70 18.65
N GLN A 157 10.80 28.23 19.88
CA GLN A 157 11.91 27.79 20.74
C GLN A 157 12.63 26.61 20.06
N ARG A 158 13.59 26.90 19.21
CA ARG A 158 14.27 25.89 18.40
C ARG A 158 15.71 25.76 18.83
N LYS A 159 16.01 24.58 19.31
CA LYS A 159 17.38 24.13 19.36
C LYS A 159 17.76 23.63 17.97
N ALA A 160 18.66 24.30 17.28
CA ALA A 160 19.20 23.85 16.00
C ALA A 160 20.72 23.69 16.15
N GLU A 161 21.23 22.55 15.73
CA GLU A 161 22.64 22.20 15.83
C GLU A 161 23.15 21.42 14.61
N LEU A 162 24.47 21.56 14.37
CA LEU A 162 25.09 20.78 13.28
C LEU A 162 25.11 19.30 13.62
N HIS A 163 24.73 18.49 12.64
CA HIS A 163 24.78 17.04 12.67
C HIS A 163 25.69 16.52 11.55
N PRO A 164 26.36 15.36 11.67
CA PRO A 164 27.19 14.79 10.59
C PRO A 164 26.48 14.65 9.25
N LEU A 165 25.18 14.41 9.24
CA LEU A 165 24.35 14.23 8.05
C LEU A 165 23.58 15.50 7.63
N GLY A 166 23.61 16.60 8.42
CA GLY A 166 22.83 17.79 8.12
C GLY A 166 22.67 18.73 9.30
N VAL A 167 21.45 19.18 9.54
CA VAL A 167 21.08 20.03 10.68
C VAL A 167 19.98 19.38 11.49
N LEU A 168 20.23 19.17 12.75
CA LEU A 168 19.26 18.65 13.71
C LEU A 168 18.47 19.83 14.28
N VAL A 169 17.15 19.72 14.28
CA VAL A 169 16.24 20.73 14.83
C VAL A 169 15.24 20.07 15.75
N PHE A 170 14.80 20.81 16.76
CA PHE A 170 13.78 20.37 17.69
C PHE A 170 12.58 21.32 17.61
N SER A 171 11.46 20.86 17.07
CA SER A 171 10.31 21.72 16.79
C SER A 171 8.99 20.96 16.80
N LYS A 172 7.92 21.68 17.14
CA LYS A 172 6.54 21.23 17.00
C LYS A 172 6.00 21.40 15.55
N GLU A 173 6.57 22.34 14.81
CA GLU A 173 6.08 22.72 13.49
C GLU A 173 7.03 22.23 12.39
N VAL A 174 6.49 21.64 11.34
CA VAL A 174 7.21 21.19 10.14
C VAL A 174 7.16 22.23 9.03
N THR A 175 6.02 22.90 8.88
CA THR A 175 5.75 23.82 7.77
C THR A 175 6.82 24.90 7.54
N PRO A 176 7.42 25.52 8.57
CA PRO A 176 8.49 26.50 8.33
C PRO A 176 9.69 25.94 7.59
N PHE A 177 10.02 24.65 7.82
CA PHE A 177 11.18 24.02 7.20
C PHE A 177 10.94 23.67 5.72
N THR A 178 9.70 23.54 5.28
CA THR A 178 9.39 23.29 3.86
C THR A 178 9.75 24.45 2.94
N LYS A 179 10.04 25.63 3.51
CA LYS A 179 10.47 26.83 2.76
C LYS A 179 11.99 26.91 2.55
N LEU A 180 12.76 26.08 3.25
CA LEU A 180 14.21 26.02 3.10
C LEU A 180 14.59 25.42 1.74
N ARG A 181 15.72 25.86 1.17
CA ARG A 181 16.17 25.42 -0.15
C ARG A 181 17.44 24.57 -0.12
N THR A 182 18.10 24.49 1.03
CA THR A 182 19.44 23.93 1.17
C THR A 182 19.46 22.52 1.75
N TYR A 183 18.30 21.93 2.10
CA TYR A 183 18.21 20.53 2.50
C TYR A 183 17.53 19.68 1.41
N ARG A 184 17.76 18.37 1.44
CA ARG A 184 17.26 17.39 0.46
C ARG A 184 16.04 16.66 0.98
N GLU A 185 16.06 16.25 2.24
CA GLU A 185 15.03 15.46 2.90
C GLU A 185 14.88 15.91 4.35
N LEU A 186 13.66 15.86 4.85
CA LEU A 186 13.36 16.05 6.26
C LEU A 186 13.07 14.66 6.85
N LEU A 187 13.88 14.25 7.81
CA LEU A 187 13.82 12.93 8.44
C LEU A 187 13.42 13.09 9.91
N PHE A 188 12.70 12.10 10.41
CA PHE A 188 12.38 11.98 11.83
C PHE A 188 13.20 10.84 12.41
N PRO A 189 14.18 11.13 13.28
CA PRO A 189 14.96 10.09 13.95
C PRO A 189 14.06 9.21 14.81
N ILE A 190 14.12 7.90 14.60
CA ILE A 190 13.46 6.91 15.45
C ILE A 190 14.52 6.31 16.36
N HIS A 191 14.29 6.38 17.66
CA HIS A 191 15.20 5.86 18.64
C HIS A 191 14.90 4.39 18.93
N THR A 192 15.90 3.55 18.77
CA THR A 192 15.86 2.13 19.15
C THR A 192 16.85 1.86 20.26
N ASN A 193 16.51 0.97 21.19
CA ASN A 193 17.37 0.61 22.31
C ASN A 193 18.65 -0.13 21.88
N GLU A 194 18.65 -0.68 20.68
CA GLU A 194 19.74 -1.46 20.12
C GLU A 194 20.04 -1.00 18.68
N ARG A 195 21.24 -1.31 18.23
CA ARG A 195 21.60 -1.08 16.82
C ARG A 195 20.76 -1.97 15.90
N ILE A 196 20.13 -1.39 14.89
CA ILE A 196 19.34 -2.13 13.92
C ILE A 196 20.23 -3.10 13.15
N PRO A 197 19.97 -4.41 13.23
CA PRO A 197 20.76 -5.43 12.52
C PRO A 197 20.41 -5.44 11.03
N ALA A 198 21.31 -5.96 10.21
CA ALA A 198 21.11 -6.11 8.77
C ALA A 198 20.13 -7.25 8.39
N MET A 199 19.43 -7.83 9.36
CA MET A 199 18.44 -8.89 9.15
C MET A 199 17.03 -8.29 9.17
N PRO A 200 16.26 -8.34 8.05
CA PRO A 200 14.98 -7.63 7.93
C PRO A 200 13.95 -7.94 9.03
N HIS A 201 13.79 -9.20 9.41
CA HIS A 201 12.84 -9.60 10.45
C HIS A 201 13.21 -9.05 11.85
N ARG A 202 14.51 -9.04 12.19
CA ARG A 202 14.98 -8.47 13.47
C ARG A 202 14.89 -6.95 13.45
N ALA A 203 15.17 -6.32 12.31
CA ALA A 203 14.96 -4.89 12.13
C ALA A 203 13.47 -4.51 12.30
N ALA A 204 12.56 -5.28 11.72
CA ALA A 204 11.12 -5.07 11.85
C ALA A 204 10.65 -5.23 13.31
N GLU A 205 11.15 -6.23 14.04
CA GLU A 205 10.85 -6.40 15.48
C GLU A 205 11.30 -5.20 16.30
N LEU A 206 12.54 -4.72 16.09
CA LEU A 206 13.06 -3.57 16.81
C LEU A 206 12.28 -2.29 16.50
N LEU A 207 11.89 -2.06 15.25
CA LEU A 207 11.08 -0.94 14.85
C LEU A 207 9.67 -1.04 15.43
N TRP A 208 9.07 -2.23 15.47
CA TRP A 208 7.76 -2.46 16.05
C TRP A 208 7.72 -2.16 17.56
N HIS A 209 8.80 -2.45 18.27
CA HIS A 209 8.95 -2.18 19.71
C HIS A 209 9.55 -0.79 20.01
N SER A 210 9.82 0.01 18.99
CA SER A 210 10.29 1.39 19.15
C SER A 210 9.10 2.36 19.34
N ASP A 211 9.39 3.64 19.42
CA ASP A 211 8.42 4.73 19.45
C ASP A 211 7.76 5.03 18.09
N LEU A 212 8.15 4.31 17.02
CA LEU A 212 7.67 4.54 15.65
C LEU A 212 6.15 4.55 15.53
N TYR A 213 5.48 3.55 16.12
CA TYR A 213 4.02 3.45 16.02
C TYR A 213 3.32 4.60 16.75
N ALA A 214 3.78 4.94 17.96
CA ALA A 214 3.27 6.07 18.72
C ALA A 214 3.47 7.38 17.98
N PHE A 215 4.67 7.57 17.39
CA PHE A 215 5.00 8.73 16.58
C PHE A 215 4.07 8.86 15.34
N LEU A 216 3.88 7.78 14.59
CA LEU A 216 3.00 7.80 13.42
C LEU A 216 1.55 8.08 13.80
N THR A 217 1.08 7.54 14.92
CA THR A 217 -0.29 7.76 15.42
C THR A 217 -0.51 9.18 15.89
N GLU A 218 0.50 9.80 16.52
CA GLU A 218 0.42 11.19 16.99
C GLU A 218 0.28 12.19 15.84
N CYS A 219 1.03 11.99 14.76
CA CYS A 219 1.17 13.01 13.72
C CYS A 219 0.28 12.81 12.48
N HIS A 220 -0.55 11.77 12.45
CA HIS A 220 -1.43 11.50 11.32
C HIS A 220 -2.87 11.26 11.77
N GLU A 221 -3.80 11.86 11.05
CA GLU A 221 -5.21 11.48 11.07
C GLU A 221 -5.52 10.63 9.84
N GLY A 222 -6.32 9.60 10.04
CA GLY A 222 -6.75 8.66 9.03
C GLY A 222 -6.85 7.26 9.61
N ASP A 223 -7.40 6.33 8.84
CA ASP A 223 -7.38 4.93 9.23
C ASP A 223 -5.92 4.45 9.30
N ALA A 224 -5.59 3.73 10.36
CA ALA A 224 -4.27 3.12 10.52
C ALA A 224 -3.86 2.34 9.25
N PRO A 225 -2.60 2.43 8.85
CA PRO A 225 -2.09 1.70 7.70
C PRO A 225 -2.22 0.20 7.87
#